data_83c2367bb5f85e790eef15a87c69b0b5
#
_entry.id   83c2367bb5f85e790eef15a87c69b0b5
#
_cell.length_a   1.000
_cell.length_b   1.000
_cell.length_c   1.000
_cell.angle_alpha   90.00
_cell.angle_beta   90.00
_cell.angle_gamma   90.00
#
_symmetry.space_group_name_H-M   'P 1'
#
loop_
_entity.id
_entity.type
_entity.pdbx_description
1 polymer ?
#
loop_
_entity_poly.entity_id
_entity_poly.type
_entity_poly.pdbx_seq_one_letter_code
_entity_poly.pdbx_strand_id
1 'polypeptide(L)'
;REVFCGLTGIIWLHRKIQDAFFLVVGSRTCAHLIQSAAGVMIFAEPRFATAIIDERDLAGLADANTELDRVVTRLLERRPDIRLLFLVGSCPSEVIKLDLSRAASRLSVRFAPAVRVLNYSGSGIETTFTQGEDACLAALVPSLPAQAADSPAALMVVGTLADVVEDQFARLFAQMGIGPVNFFPPRRANALPAIGPATRVLLAQPFLAETARALEARGATRLPAPFPLGAEGTTRWLQAAASAFGVAPERFVLA
;
A
#
# COMPACT_ATOMS: atom_id res chain seq x y z
N ARG A 1 22.15 8.49 -3.08
CA ARG A 1 21.05 9.46 -3.29
C ARG A 1 19.96 8.76 -4.07
N GLU A 2 18.75 8.74 -3.55
CA GLU A 2 17.60 8.21 -4.27
C GLU A 2 17.26 9.15 -5.44
N VAL A 3 17.05 8.57 -6.61
CA VAL A 3 16.88 9.32 -7.87
C VAL A 3 15.40 9.54 -8.20
N PHE A 4 14.50 8.73 -7.58
CA PHE A 4 13.07 8.74 -7.87
C PHE A 4 12.24 9.20 -6.68
N CYS A 5 11.13 9.91 -6.97
CA CYS A 5 10.15 10.31 -5.97
C CYS A 5 9.20 9.14 -5.61
N GLY A 6 8.39 9.35 -4.58
CA GLY A 6 7.44 8.35 -4.09
C GLY A 6 6.39 7.89 -5.10
N LEU A 7 6.13 8.67 -6.16
CA LEU A 7 5.21 8.27 -7.24
C LEU A 7 5.62 6.96 -7.92
N THR A 8 6.92 6.65 -7.96
CA THR A 8 7.41 5.43 -8.62
C THR A 8 6.90 4.15 -7.96
N GLY A 9 6.59 4.19 -6.65
CA GLY A 9 5.97 3.09 -5.93
C GLY A 9 4.64 2.62 -6.50
N ILE A 10 3.91 3.50 -7.22
CA ILE A 10 2.64 3.15 -7.87
C ILE A 10 2.81 1.97 -8.83
N ILE A 11 3.97 1.82 -9.47
CA ILE A 11 4.25 0.75 -10.44
C ILE A 11 4.08 -0.63 -9.81
N TRP A 12 4.51 -0.80 -8.56
CA TRP A 12 4.34 -2.06 -7.83
C TRP A 12 2.98 -2.16 -7.16
N LEU A 13 2.56 -1.09 -6.50
CA LEU A 13 1.33 -1.02 -5.73
C LEU A 13 0.09 -1.34 -6.57
N HIS A 14 0.00 -0.79 -7.80
CA HIS A 14 -1.16 -1.06 -8.68
C HIS A 14 -1.19 -2.51 -9.19
N ARG A 15 -0.04 -3.19 -9.27
CA ARG A 15 0.02 -4.61 -9.58
C ARG A 15 -0.39 -5.46 -8.38
N LYS A 16 0.01 -5.03 -7.20
CA LYS A 16 -0.24 -5.76 -5.97
C LYS A 16 -1.71 -5.68 -5.54
N ILE A 17 -2.28 -4.47 -5.49
CA ILE A 17 -3.67 -4.26 -5.11
C ILE A 17 -4.50 -4.18 -6.41
N GLN A 18 -4.95 -5.33 -6.90
CA GLN A 18 -5.47 -5.53 -8.26
C GLN A 18 -6.78 -4.79 -8.58
N ASP A 19 -7.52 -4.34 -7.58
CA ASP A 19 -8.77 -3.57 -7.70
C ASP A 19 -8.64 -2.13 -7.18
N ALA A 20 -7.41 -1.68 -6.86
CA ALA A 20 -7.13 -0.30 -6.53
C ALA A 20 -6.82 0.53 -7.78
N PHE A 21 -7.20 1.80 -7.74
CA PHE A 21 -6.83 2.80 -8.73
C PHE A 21 -6.03 3.93 -8.09
N PHE A 22 -5.01 4.41 -8.79
CA PHE A 22 -4.11 5.47 -8.32
C PHE A 22 -4.29 6.72 -9.17
N LEU A 23 -4.87 7.77 -8.60
CA LEU A 23 -5.03 9.06 -9.24
C LEU A 23 -3.95 10.02 -8.74
N VAL A 24 -2.93 10.25 -9.55
CA VAL A 24 -1.87 11.21 -9.26
C VAL A 24 -2.43 12.62 -9.43
N VAL A 25 -2.34 13.43 -8.39
CA VAL A 25 -2.71 14.85 -8.43
C VAL A 25 -1.44 15.66 -8.70
N GLY A 26 -1.19 16.01 -9.97
CA GLY A 26 0.11 16.53 -10.35
C GLY A 26 0.19 17.15 -11.76
N SER A 27 1.41 17.41 -12.20
CA SER A 27 1.68 17.99 -13.52
C SER A 27 1.67 16.95 -14.64
N ARG A 28 1.69 17.44 -15.88
CA ARG A 28 1.91 16.61 -17.08
C ARG A 28 3.23 15.84 -17.03
N THR A 29 4.26 16.39 -16.40
CA THR A 29 5.56 15.73 -16.20
C THR A 29 5.41 14.51 -15.30
N CYS A 30 4.63 14.61 -14.20
CA CYS A 30 4.32 13.47 -13.33
C CYS A 30 3.59 12.36 -14.09
N ALA A 31 2.60 12.74 -14.92
CA ALA A 31 1.89 11.80 -15.78
C ALA A 31 2.83 11.08 -16.75
N HIS A 32 3.72 11.82 -17.41
CA HIS A 32 4.68 11.26 -18.35
C HIS A 32 5.68 10.32 -17.68
N LEU A 33 6.19 10.69 -16.50
CA LEU A 33 7.10 9.84 -15.71
C LEU A 33 6.47 8.49 -15.41
N ILE A 34 5.27 8.50 -14.84
CA ILE A 34 4.57 7.25 -14.47
C ILE A 34 4.24 6.42 -15.73
N GLN A 35 3.75 7.06 -16.78
CA GLN A 35 3.39 6.38 -18.02
C GLN A 35 4.63 5.77 -18.72
N SER A 36 5.76 6.46 -18.73
CA SER A 36 7.00 5.95 -19.32
C SER A 36 7.58 4.81 -18.51
N ALA A 37 7.65 4.96 -17.18
CA ALA A 37 8.16 3.89 -16.30
C ALA A 37 7.23 2.66 -16.29
N ALA A 38 5.92 2.87 -16.29
CA ALA A 38 4.93 1.80 -16.29
C ALA A 38 4.77 1.15 -17.66
N GLY A 39 4.91 1.90 -18.74
CA GLY A 39 4.73 1.39 -20.11
C GLY A 39 5.66 0.23 -20.47
N VAL A 40 6.84 0.15 -19.86
CA VAL A 40 7.78 -0.97 -20.02
C VAL A 40 7.40 -2.19 -19.17
N MET A 41 6.66 -1.99 -18.08
CA MET A 41 6.39 -3.01 -17.07
C MET A 41 4.93 -3.47 -17.03
N ILE A 42 4.02 -2.77 -17.70
CA ILE A 42 2.58 -3.05 -17.67
C ILE A 42 2.16 -3.69 -18.98
N PHE A 43 1.94 -4.98 -18.95
CA PHE A 43 1.28 -5.73 -20.03
C PHE A 43 -0.24 -5.85 -19.80
N ALA A 44 -0.75 -5.28 -18.70
CA ALA A 44 -2.14 -5.32 -18.31
C ALA A 44 -2.74 -3.89 -18.28
N GLU A 45 -4.06 -3.81 -18.13
CA GLU A 45 -4.77 -2.53 -18.03
C GLU A 45 -4.20 -1.64 -16.93
N PRO A 46 -3.79 -0.40 -17.24
CA PRO A 46 -3.25 0.51 -16.24
C PRO A 46 -4.37 0.96 -15.29
N ARG A 47 -4.12 0.85 -13.99
CA ARG A 47 -5.03 1.33 -12.93
C ARG A 47 -4.45 2.57 -12.25
N PHE A 48 -3.98 3.50 -13.08
CA PHE A 48 -3.54 4.82 -12.64
C PHE A 48 -3.88 5.88 -13.70
N ALA A 49 -4.04 7.11 -13.26
CA ALA A 49 -4.25 8.29 -14.09
C ALA A 49 -3.67 9.52 -13.38
N THR A 50 -3.67 10.66 -14.05
CA THR A 50 -3.24 11.93 -13.46
C THR A 50 -4.34 12.98 -13.60
N ALA A 51 -4.71 13.59 -12.47
CA ALA A 51 -5.44 14.84 -12.42
C ALA A 51 -4.42 15.96 -12.62
N ILE A 52 -4.49 16.62 -13.76
CA ILE A 52 -3.48 17.64 -14.13
C ILE A 52 -3.75 18.93 -13.36
N ILE A 53 -2.73 19.38 -12.61
CA ILE A 53 -2.64 20.73 -12.07
C ILE A 53 -1.93 21.57 -13.14
N ASP A 54 -2.63 22.56 -13.66
CA ASP A 54 -2.12 23.45 -14.70
C ASP A 54 -1.62 24.80 -14.15
N GLU A 55 -1.21 25.70 -15.02
CA GLU A 55 -0.69 27.01 -14.65
C GLU A 55 -1.75 27.88 -13.94
N ARG A 56 -3.03 27.71 -14.25
CA ARG A 56 -4.14 28.46 -13.64
C ARG A 56 -4.37 28.01 -12.19
N ASP A 57 -4.24 26.70 -11.94
CA ASP A 57 -4.32 26.14 -10.59
C ASP A 57 -3.14 26.62 -9.74
N LEU A 58 -1.92 26.61 -10.33
CA LEU A 58 -0.70 27.09 -9.66
C LEU A 58 -0.75 28.60 -9.37
N ALA A 59 -1.41 29.38 -10.23
CA ALA A 59 -1.59 30.81 -10.04
C ALA A 59 -2.77 31.16 -9.09
N GLY A 60 -3.51 30.16 -8.57
CA GLY A 60 -4.68 30.37 -7.72
C GLY A 60 -5.89 30.95 -8.47
N LEU A 61 -5.91 30.85 -9.80
CA LEU A 61 -6.98 31.37 -10.65
C LEU A 61 -8.13 30.36 -10.86
N ALA A 62 -7.96 29.13 -10.41
CA ALA A 62 -8.96 28.07 -10.46
C ALA A 62 -9.09 27.40 -9.08
N ASP A 63 -10.28 26.85 -8.78
CA ASP A 63 -10.47 26.05 -7.59
C ASP A 63 -10.06 24.59 -7.83
N ALA A 64 -8.83 24.26 -7.47
CA ALA A 64 -8.25 22.93 -7.62
C ALA A 64 -9.07 21.83 -6.91
N ASN A 65 -9.80 22.15 -5.82
CA ASN A 65 -10.67 21.18 -5.14
C ASN A 65 -11.89 20.84 -5.99
N THR A 66 -12.55 21.83 -6.56
CA THR A 66 -13.71 21.64 -7.45
C THR A 66 -13.30 20.84 -8.70
N GLU A 67 -12.15 21.15 -9.26
CA GLU A 67 -11.64 20.43 -10.43
C GLU A 67 -11.29 18.98 -10.08
N LEU A 68 -10.65 18.73 -8.94
CA LEU A 68 -10.36 17.38 -8.47
C LEU A 68 -11.65 16.56 -8.28
N ASP A 69 -12.67 17.14 -7.66
CA ASP A 69 -13.98 16.48 -7.48
C ASP A 69 -14.63 16.12 -8.82
N ARG A 70 -14.53 17.01 -9.81
CA ARG A 70 -14.99 16.77 -11.18
C ARG A 70 -14.25 15.63 -11.87
N VAL A 71 -12.92 15.62 -11.74
CA VAL A 71 -12.08 14.56 -12.33
C VAL A 71 -12.38 13.21 -11.70
N VAL A 72 -12.48 13.14 -10.37
CA VAL A 72 -12.81 11.89 -9.66
C VAL A 72 -14.20 11.40 -10.04
N THR A 73 -15.20 12.28 -10.11
CA THR A 73 -16.55 11.90 -10.52
C THR A 73 -16.56 11.28 -11.91
N ARG A 74 -15.93 11.94 -12.88
CA ARG A 74 -15.82 11.40 -14.26
C ARG A 74 -15.05 10.09 -14.34
N LEU A 75 -13.99 9.94 -13.53
CA LEU A 75 -13.24 8.70 -13.45
C LEU A 75 -14.14 7.54 -12.99
N LEU A 76 -14.87 7.73 -11.90
CA LEU A 76 -15.72 6.68 -11.32
C LEU A 76 -16.94 6.37 -12.19
N GLU A 77 -17.47 7.33 -12.95
CA GLU A 77 -18.51 7.10 -13.97
C GLU A 77 -18.00 6.20 -15.11
N ARG A 78 -16.74 6.41 -15.54
CA ARG A 78 -16.11 5.61 -16.63
C ARG A 78 -15.58 4.26 -16.14
N ARG A 79 -15.23 4.16 -14.87
CA ARG A 79 -14.62 2.99 -14.24
C ARG A 79 -15.43 2.59 -13.00
N PRO A 80 -16.64 2.05 -13.17
CA PRO A 80 -17.49 1.62 -12.05
C PRO A 80 -16.98 0.37 -11.32
N ASP A 81 -15.91 -0.24 -11.83
CA ASP A 81 -15.19 -1.36 -11.23
C ASP A 81 -14.28 -0.96 -10.07
N ILE A 82 -13.90 0.32 -9.96
CA ILE A 82 -13.03 0.84 -8.90
C ILE A 82 -13.74 0.74 -7.54
N ARG A 83 -13.08 0.10 -6.57
CA ARG A 83 -13.55 -0.02 -5.17
C ARG A 83 -12.65 0.71 -4.18
N LEU A 84 -11.38 0.89 -4.54
CA LEU A 84 -10.39 1.62 -3.77
C LEU A 84 -9.68 2.62 -4.68
N LEU A 85 -9.76 3.89 -4.32
CA LEU A 85 -9.11 4.99 -5.04
C LEU A 85 -8.08 5.66 -4.14
N PHE A 86 -6.83 5.71 -4.57
CA PHE A 86 -5.81 6.52 -3.93
C PHE A 86 -5.64 7.86 -4.65
N LEU A 87 -5.80 8.96 -3.91
CA LEU A 87 -5.35 10.28 -4.34
C LEU A 87 -3.87 10.43 -3.96
N VAL A 88 -3.00 10.48 -4.95
CA VAL A 88 -1.56 10.49 -4.72
C VAL A 88 -1.02 11.91 -4.91
N GLY A 89 -0.54 12.49 -3.82
CA GLY A 89 0.09 13.81 -3.84
C GLY A 89 1.39 13.82 -4.63
N SER A 90 1.67 14.91 -5.31
CA SER A 90 2.89 15.16 -6.05
C SER A 90 3.47 16.53 -5.72
N CYS A 91 4.68 16.86 -6.22
CA CYS A 91 5.29 18.16 -5.94
C CYS A 91 4.36 19.36 -6.24
N PRO A 92 3.65 19.44 -7.38
CA PRO A 92 2.69 20.54 -7.62
C PRO A 92 1.58 20.62 -6.58
N SER A 93 0.98 19.50 -6.15
CA SER A 93 -0.07 19.52 -5.12
C SER A 93 0.44 20.00 -3.76
N GLU A 94 1.69 19.66 -3.41
CA GLU A 94 2.33 20.15 -2.19
C GLU A 94 2.60 21.67 -2.26
N VAL A 95 3.10 22.14 -3.41
CA VAL A 95 3.42 23.58 -3.63
C VAL A 95 2.16 24.45 -3.46
N ILE A 96 1.03 24.03 -4.01
CA ILE A 96 -0.24 24.77 -3.86
C ILE A 96 -0.96 24.45 -2.54
N LYS A 97 -0.37 23.59 -1.70
CA LYS A 97 -0.94 23.15 -0.41
C LYS A 97 -2.37 22.60 -0.56
N LEU A 98 -2.59 21.79 -1.59
CA LEU A 98 -3.88 21.14 -1.81
C LEU A 98 -4.10 20.07 -0.74
N ASP A 99 -5.12 20.25 0.10
CA ASP A 99 -5.46 19.31 1.19
C ASP A 99 -6.12 18.04 0.63
N LEU A 100 -5.30 17.08 0.21
CA LEU A 100 -5.76 15.79 -0.30
C LEU A 100 -6.40 14.91 0.77
N SER A 101 -6.07 15.10 2.05
CA SER A 101 -6.70 14.36 3.15
C SER A 101 -8.17 14.77 3.29
N ARG A 102 -8.43 16.08 3.29
CA ARG A 102 -9.80 16.62 3.30
C ARG A 102 -10.57 16.20 2.03
N ALA A 103 -9.92 16.24 0.87
CA ALA A 103 -10.52 15.80 -0.39
C ALA A 103 -10.88 14.30 -0.36
N ALA A 104 -9.97 13.44 0.11
CA ALA A 104 -10.22 12.01 0.24
C ALA A 104 -11.38 11.71 1.20
N SER A 105 -11.43 12.38 2.35
CA SER A 105 -12.52 12.24 3.32
C SER A 105 -13.88 12.64 2.72
N ARG A 106 -13.95 13.80 2.06
CA ARG A 106 -15.15 14.30 1.39
C ARG A 106 -15.65 13.35 0.30
N LEU A 107 -14.72 12.89 -0.55
CA LEU A 107 -15.04 11.98 -1.64
C LEU A 107 -15.40 10.56 -1.14
N SER A 108 -14.75 10.07 -0.08
CA SER A 108 -15.14 8.82 0.57
C SER A 108 -16.59 8.86 1.05
N VAL A 109 -17.02 9.95 1.69
CA VAL A 109 -18.42 10.09 2.13
C VAL A 109 -19.37 10.14 0.93
N ARG A 110 -19.00 10.87 -0.12
CA ARG A 110 -19.83 11.04 -1.32
C ARG A 110 -20.06 9.73 -2.08
N PHE A 111 -19.05 8.86 -2.17
CA PHE A 111 -19.10 7.62 -2.95
C PHE A 111 -19.25 6.35 -2.10
N ALA A 112 -19.45 6.50 -0.79
CA ALA A 112 -19.73 5.36 0.10
C ALA A 112 -21.08 4.71 -0.24
N PRO A 113 -21.23 3.39 -0.04
CA PRO A 113 -20.20 2.42 0.31
C PRO A 113 -19.43 1.85 -0.89
N ALA A 114 -19.74 2.33 -2.12
CA ALA A 114 -19.25 1.74 -3.37
C ALA A 114 -17.74 1.90 -3.55
N VAL A 115 -17.19 3.06 -3.19
CA VAL A 115 -15.77 3.38 -3.35
C VAL A 115 -15.21 3.95 -2.06
N ARG A 116 -14.06 3.42 -1.64
CA ARG A 116 -13.23 4.01 -0.58
C ARG A 116 -12.17 4.89 -1.22
N VAL A 117 -12.06 6.14 -0.74
CA VAL A 117 -11.05 7.08 -1.22
C VAL A 117 -10.04 7.34 -0.10
N LEU A 118 -8.78 7.11 -0.38
CA LEU A 118 -7.65 7.35 0.53
C LEU A 118 -6.66 8.30 -0.14
N ASN A 119 -5.74 8.86 0.64
CA ASN A 119 -4.66 9.69 0.11
C ASN A 119 -3.32 9.34 0.73
N TYR A 120 -2.25 9.61 0.01
CA TYR A 120 -0.89 9.61 0.53
C TYR A 120 0.00 10.54 -0.30
N SER A 121 1.15 10.97 0.28
CA SER A 121 2.14 11.75 -0.47
C SER A 121 3.07 10.83 -1.25
N GLY A 122 3.24 11.12 -2.55
CA GLY A 122 4.24 10.55 -3.43
C GLY A 122 5.20 11.62 -3.95
N SER A 123 5.15 12.85 -3.37
CA SER A 123 5.92 13.99 -3.86
C SER A 123 7.42 13.78 -3.67
N GLY A 124 8.23 14.29 -4.61
CA GLY A 124 9.68 14.28 -4.48
C GLY A 124 10.22 15.32 -3.50
N ILE A 125 9.34 16.15 -2.92
CA ILE A 125 9.68 17.10 -1.85
C ILE A 125 9.69 16.39 -0.50
N GLU A 126 8.67 15.57 -0.22
CA GLU A 126 8.45 14.93 1.07
C GLU A 126 8.85 13.46 1.09
N THR A 127 8.79 12.78 -0.05
CA THR A 127 8.97 11.33 -0.10
C THR A 127 9.99 10.90 -1.16
N THR A 128 10.80 9.93 -0.77
CA THR A 128 11.62 9.16 -1.68
C THR A 128 10.84 7.97 -2.24
N PHE A 129 11.43 7.22 -3.16
CA PHE A 129 10.84 6.04 -3.77
C PHE A 129 10.22 5.06 -2.75
N THR A 130 11.00 4.66 -1.75
CA THR A 130 10.58 3.69 -0.73
C THR A 130 9.58 4.26 0.28
N GLN A 131 9.68 5.55 0.58
CA GLN A 131 8.74 6.24 1.46
C GLN A 131 7.35 6.41 0.84
N GLY A 132 7.25 6.53 -0.49
CA GLY A 132 5.95 6.56 -1.17
C GLY A 132 5.18 5.25 -1.03
N GLU A 133 5.88 4.12 -1.08
CA GLU A 133 5.28 2.80 -0.80
C GLU A 133 4.83 2.70 0.66
N ASP A 134 5.70 3.05 1.60
CA ASP A 134 5.38 3.03 3.04
C ASP A 134 4.18 3.92 3.37
N ALA A 135 4.14 5.15 2.84
CA ALA A 135 3.03 6.07 3.04
C ALA A 135 1.69 5.51 2.49
N CYS A 136 1.72 4.85 1.32
CA CYS A 136 0.53 4.20 0.76
C CYS A 136 0.02 3.08 1.66
N LEU A 137 0.91 2.19 2.13
CA LEU A 137 0.53 1.10 3.01
C LEU A 137 0.03 1.62 4.36
N ALA A 138 0.72 2.61 4.95
CA ALA A 138 0.29 3.25 6.19
C ALA A 138 -1.10 3.88 6.06
N ALA A 139 -1.42 4.54 4.94
CA ALA A 139 -2.74 5.10 4.67
C ALA A 139 -3.85 4.04 4.58
N LEU A 140 -3.51 2.80 4.23
CA LEU A 140 -4.46 1.70 4.16
C LEU A 140 -4.74 1.05 5.53
N VAL A 141 -3.79 1.12 6.49
CA VAL A 141 -3.90 0.47 7.82
C VAL A 141 -5.18 0.85 8.59
N PRO A 142 -5.65 2.12 8.63
CA PRO A 142 -6.90 2.47 9.30
C PRO A 142 -8.13 1.72 8.78
N SER A 143 -8.08 1.25 7.53
CA SER A 143 -9.17 0.51 6.87
C SER A 143 -9.21 -0.97 7.21
N LEU A 144 -8.20 -1.51 7.89
CA LEU A 144 -8.17 -2.91 8.31
C LEU A 144 -9.28 -3.16 9.35
N PRO A 145 -10.07 -4.23 9.22
CA PRO A 145 -11.05 -4.60 10.24
C PRO A 145 -10.37 -4.95 11.56
N ALA A 146 -11.05 -4.68 12.67
CA ALA A 146 -10.56 -5.09 13.98
C ALA A 146 -10.64 -6.62 14.12
N GLN A 147 -9.61 -7.21 14.73
CA GLN A 147 -9.61 -8.63 15.10
C GLN A 147 -10.59 -8.87 16.27
N ALA A 148 -11.35 -9.96 16.24
CA ALA A 148 -12.19 -10.35 17.37
C ALA A 148 -11.32 -10.71 18.59
N ALA A 149 -11.87 -10.49 19.80
CA ALA A 149 -11.14 -10.67 21.05
C ALA A 149 -10.55 -12.08 21.23
N ASP A 150 -11.30 -13.09 20.80
CA ASP A 150 -10.92 -14.52 20.95
C ASP A 150 -10.24 -15.10 19.69
N SER A 151 -9.76 -14.23 18.80
CA SER A 151 -9.10 -14.69 17.58
C SER A 151 -7.78 -15.40 17.89
N PRO A 152 -7.47 -16.49 17.21
CA PRO A 152 -6.16 -17.14 17.35
C PRO A 152 -5.05 -16.21 16.85
N ALA A 153 -3.83 -16.48 17.29
CA ALA A 153 -2.65 -15.79 16.78
C ALA A 153 -2.53 -15.99 15.28
N ALA A 154 -2.35 -14.90 14.56
CA ALA A 154 -2.21 -14.89 13.10
C ALA A 154 -0.92 -14.19 12.68
N LEU A 155 -0.22 -14.75 11.70
CA LEU A 155 0.94 -14.13 11.09
C LEU A 155 0.49 -13.16 9.98
N MET A 156 1.01 -11.94 10.01
CA MET A 156 0.85 -10.96 8.93
C MET A 156 2.21 -10.62 8.33
N VAL A 157 2.43 -11.05 7.09
CA VAL A 157 3.61 -10.70 6.30
C VAL A 157 3.34 -9.38 5.60
N VAL A 158 4.22 -8.40 5.79
CA VAL A 158 4.01 -7.01 5.31
C VAL A 158 5.07 -6.62 4.30
N GLY A 159 4.62 -6.19 3.12
CA GLY A 159 5.45 -5.71 2.02
C GLY A 159 4.81 -5.99 0.67
N THR A 160 5.17 -5.18 -0.33
CA THR A 160 4.66 -5.32 -1.71
C THR A 160 5.40 -6.45 -2.43
N LEU A 161 5.09 -7.68 -2.06
CA LEU A 161 5.67 -8.88 -2.64
C LEU A 161 4.96 -9.27 -3.94
N ALA A 162 5.69 -9.89 -4.86
CA ALA A 162 5.09 -10.53 -6.02
C ALA A 162 4.22 -11.73 -5.58
N ASP A 163 3.11 -11.96 -6.28
CA ASP A 163 2.15 -13.02 -5.91
C ASP A 163 2.81 -14.40 -5.80
N VAL A 164 3.75 -14.72 -6.70
CA VAL A 164 4.51 -15.99 -6.67
C VAL A 164 5.35 -16.12 -5.40
N VAL A 165 5.90 -15.03 -4.90
CA VAL A 165 6.71 -15.01 -3.66
C VAL A 165 5.82 -15.20 -2.44
N GLU A 166 4.64 -14.56 -2.42
CA GLU A 166 3.65 -14.78 -1.35
C GLU A 166 3.19 -16.23 -1.31
N ASP A 167 2.86 -16.81 -2.47
CA ASP A 167 2.43 -18.21 -2.57
C ASP A 167 3.54 -19.17 -2.09
N GLN A 168 4.80 -18.83 -2.34
CA GLN A 168 5.95 -19.56 -1.81
C GLN A 168 6.03 -19.47 -0.28
N PHE A 169 5.98 -18.26 0.27
CA PHE A 169 6.00 -18.06 1.72
C PHE A 169 4.78 -18.71 2.40
N ALA A 170 3.61 -18.61 1.81
CA ALA A 170 2.41 -19.29 2.33
C ALA A 170 2.62 -20.81 2.45
N ARG A 171 3.24 -21.44 1.43
CA ARG A 171 3.57 -22.87 1.47
C ARG A 171 4.58 -23.19 2.57
N LEU A 172 5.66 -22.41 2.69
CA LEU A 172 6.67 -22.62 3.73
C LEU A 172 6.07 -22.50 5.14
N PHE A 173 5.27 -21.48 5.39
CA PHE A 173 4.59 -21.31 6.68
C PHE A 173 3.60 -22.47 6.96
N ALA A 174 2.86 -22.92 5.96
CA ALA A 174 1.97 -24.07 6.10
C ALA A 174 2.74 -25.36 6.43
N GLN A 175 3.89 -25.62 5.82
CA GLN A 175 4.77 -26.75 6.13
C GLN A 175 5.25 -26.70 7.58
N MET A 176 5.58 -25.52 8.08
CA MET A 176 5.93 -25.31 9.49
C MET A 176 4.72 -25.43 10.46
N GLY A 177 3.49 -25.49 9.94
CA GLY A 177 2.27 -25.50 10.74
C GLY A 177 1.88 -24.11 11.28
N ILE A 178 2.39 -23.05 10.68
CA ILE A 178 2.02 -21.68 11.02
C ILE A 178 0.81 -21.27 10.18
N GLY A 179 -0.27 -20.89 10.85
CA GLY A 179 -1.48 -20.39 10.20
C GLY A 179 -2.50 -19.86 11.22
N PRO A 180 -3.40 -18.98 10.79
CA PRO A 180 -3.50 -18.39 9.44
C PRO A 180 -2.37 -17.40 9.13
N VAL A 181 -2.00 -17.32 7.85
CA VAL A 181 -1.01 -16.35 7.34
C VAL A 181 -1.72 -15.35 6.43
N ASN A 182 -1.59 -14.09 6.75
CA ASN A 182 -2.13 -12.98 5.97
C ASN A 182 -0.99 -12.21 5.31
N PHE A 183 -1.24 -11.65 4.13
CA PHE A 183 -0.32 -10.75 3.44
C PHE A 183 -0.91 -9.34 3.40
N PHE A 184 -0.06 -8.34 3.67
CA PHE A 184 -0.43 -6.93 3.59
C PHE A 184 0.59 -6.15 2.76
N PRO A 185 0.15 -5.42 1.72
CA PRO A 185 -1.22 -5.21 1.29
C PRO A 185 -1.82 -6.49 0.66
N PRO A 186 -3.15 -6.67 0.72
CA PRO A 186 -3.79 -7.81 0.09
C PRO A 186 -3.82 -7.64 -1.43
N ARG A 187 -4.04 -8.73 -2.17
CA ARG A 187 -4.22 -8.71 -3.63
C ARG A 187 -5.50 -7.97 -4.07
N ARG A 188 -6.48 -7.86 -3.17
CA ARG A 188 -7.75 -7.15 -3.40
C ARG A 188 -8.16 -6.34 -2.19
N ALA A 189 -8.69 -5.15 -2.42
CA ALA A 189 -9.10 -4.21 -1.38
C ALA A 189 -10.25 -4.73 -0.48
N ASN A 190 -11.05 -5.68 -0.96
CA ASN A 190 -12.09 -6.34 -0.16
C ASN A 190 -11.57 -7.50 0.71
N ALA A 191 -10.31 -7.90 0.54
CA ALA A 191 -9.65 -8.97 1.31
C ALA A 191 -8.70 -8.42 2.38
N LEU A 192 -9.01 -7.24 2.95
CA LEU A 192 -8.23 -6.65 4.03
C LEU A 192 -8.19 -7.58 5.24
N PRO A 193 -7.00 -7.97 5.73
CA PRO A 193 -6.87 -8.83 6.89
C PRO A 193 -7.29 -8.10 8.16
N ALA A 194 -7.86 -8.84 9.12
CA ALA A 194 -8.15 -8.29 10.43
C ALA A 194 -6.85 -8.08 11.24
N ILE A 195 -6.83 -7.03 12.06
CA ILE A 195 -5.68 -6.65 12.88
C ILE A 195 -6.07 -6.45 14.35
N GLY A 196 -5.18 -6.86 15.24
CA GLY A 196 -5.35 -6.69 16.67
C GLY A 196 -4.23 -7.33 17.48
N PRO A 197 -4.41 -7.50 18.81
CA PRO A 197 -3.37 -7.98 19.72
C PRO A 197 -2.83 -9.39 19.42
N ALA A 198 -3.63 -10.24 18.77
CA ALA A 198 -3.19 -11.57 18.37
C ALA A 198 -2.43 -11.58 17.02
N THR A 199 -2.29 -10.44 16.34
CA THR A 199 -1.55 -10.33 15.09
C THR A 199 -0.05 -10.22 15.34
N ARG A 200 0.73 -11.12 14.72
CA ARG A 200 2.20 -11.07 14.69
C ARG A 200 2.65 -10.56 13.32
N VAL A 201 3.31 -9.41 13.29
CA VAL A 201 3.74 -8.74 12.06
C VAL A 201 5.18 -9.10 11.74
N LEU A 202 5.40 -9.58 10.52
CA LEU A 202 6.72 -9.91 9.98
C LEU A 202 6.96 -9.08 8.72
N LEU A 203 7.90 -8.13 8.78
CA LEU A 203 8.23 -7.28 7.64
C LEU A 203 9.04 -8.07 6.62
N ALA A 204 8.62 -8.04 5.36
CA ALA A 204 9.32 -8.67 4.24
C ALA A 204 10.19 -7.69 3.45
N GLN A 205 10.05 -6.39 3.71
CA GLN A 205 10.82 -5.32 3.07
C GLN A 205 11.36 -4.35 4.11
N PRO A 206 12.56 -3.79 3.90
CA PRO A 206 13.04 -2.63 4.65
C PRO A 206 12.17 -1.40 4.30
N PHE A 207 12.35 -0.31 5.02
CA PHE A 207 11.73 0.99 4.73
C PHE A 207 10.21 1.11 4.98
N LEU A 208 9.59 0.16 5.69
CA LEU A 208 8.17 0.18 6.06
C LEU A 208 7.94 0.65 7.51
N ALA A 209 8.63 1.71 7.91
CA ALA A 209 8.62 2.17 9.30
C ALA A 209 7.27 2.82 9.71
N GLU A 210 6.63 3.56 8.81
CA GLU A 210 5.32 4.18 9.07
C GLU A 210 4.22 3.13 9.11
N THR A 211 4.24 2.20 8.16
CA THR A 211 3.32 1.05 8.13
C THR A 211 3.45 0.22 9.41
N ALA A 212 4.68 -0.10 9.82
CA ALA A 212 4.92 -0.87 11.04
C ALA A 212 4.35 -0.16 12.28
N ARG A 213 4.64 1.15 12.45
CA ARG A 213 4.08 1.95 13.55
C ARG A 213 2.55 2.01 13.52
N ALA A 214 1.96 2.16 12.34
CA ALA A 214 0.51 2.19 12.19
C ALA A 214 -0.13 0.84 12.58
N LEU A 215 0.48 -0.30 12.22
CA LEU A 215 0.03 -1.64 12.60
C LEU A 215 0.19 -1.87 14.11
N GLU A 216 1.32 -1.46 14.71
CA GLU A 216 1.57 -1.53 16.16
C GLU A 216 0.55 -0.69 16.94
N ALA A 217 0.19 0.50 16.45
CA ALA A 217 -0.86 1.35 17.02
C ALA A 217 -2.27 0.69 17.00
N ARG A 218 -2.49 -0.29 16.10
CA ARG A 218 -3.70 -1.13 16.06
C ARG A 218 -3.60 -2.37 16.94
N GLY A 219 -2.53 -2.49 17.76
CA GLY A 219 -2.33 -3.56 18.73
C GLY A 219 -1.49 -4.75 18.21
N ALA A 220 -1.07 -4.76 16.97
CA ALA A 220 -0.22 -5.83 16.43
C ALA A 220 1.18 -5.82 17.06
N THR A 221 1.81 -6.99 17.15
CA THR A 221 3.19 -7.12 17.65
C THR A 221 4.14 -7.39 16.49
N ARG A 222 5.10 -6.51 16.27
CA ARG A 222 6.15 -6.73 15.27
C ARG A 222 7.19 -7.72 15.79
N LEU A 223 7.51 -8.72 14.95
CA LEU A 223 8.56 -9.68 15.23
C LEU A 223 9.93 -9.08 14.87
N PRO A 224 10.92 -9.13 15.78
CA PRO A 224 12.27 -8.70 15.48
C PRO A 224 12.94 -9.72 14.55
N ALA A 225 13.12 -9.33 13.30
CA ALA A 225 13.74 -10.18 12.29
C ALA A 225 14.49 -9.32 11.26
N PRO A 226 15.54 -9.85 10.62
CA PRO A 226 16.07 -9.24 9.41
C PRO A 226 15.05 -9.39 8.27
N PHE A 227 15.36 -8.85 7.10
CA PHE A 227 14.53 -9.06 5.91
C PHE A 227 14.93 -10.34 5.17
N PRO A 228 14.01 -10.97 4.40
CA PRO A 228 14.28 -12.22 3.70
C PRO A 228 15.13 -12.00 2.45
N LEU A 229 16.37 -11.55 2.64
CA LEU A 229 17.37 -11.33 1.61
C LEU A 229 18.47 -12.39 1.71
N GLY A 230 18.64 -13.16 0.64
CA GLY A 230 19.58 -14.29 0.60
C GLY A 230 19.19 -15.42 1.56
N ALA A 231 19.96 -16.49 1.58
CA ALA A 231 19.67 -17.67 2.38
C ALA A 231 19.67 -17.38 3.88
N GLU A 232 20.70 -16.68 4.37
CA GLU A 232 20.83 -16.38 5.81
C GLU A 232 19.71 -15.45 6.33
N GLY A 233 19.42 -14.35 5.59
CA GLY A 233 18.37 -13.43 5.95
C GLY A 233 17.00 -14.11 5.94
N THR A 234 16.71 -14.92 4.93
CA THR A 234 15.46 -15.66 4.82
C THR A 234 15.34 -16.70 5.95
N THR A 235 16.40 -17.44 6.24
CA THR A 235 16.39 -18.40 7.36
C THR A 235 16.08 -17.73 8.68
N ARG A 236 16.77 -16.64 9.02
CA ARG A 236 16.53 -15.90 10.27
C ARG A 236 15.12 -15.29 10.32
N TRP A 237 14.62 -14.82 9.20
CA TRP A 237 13.27 -14.28 9.06
C TRP A 237 12.21 -15.35 9.33
N LEU A 238 12.35 -16.54 8.74
CA LEU A 238 11.48 -17.69 9.00
C LEU A 238 11.61 -18.18 10.45
N GLN A 239 12.82 -18.20 11.02
CA GLN A 239 13.05 -18.56 12.43
C GLN A 239 12.32 -17.64 13.42
N ALA A 240 12.26 -16.35 13.13
CA ALA A 240 11.52 -15.42 13.98
C ALA A 240 10.02 -15.75 14.02
N ALA A 241 9.42 -16.10 12.88
CA ALA A 241 8.06 -16.58 12.84
C ALA A 241 7.91 -17.93 13.56
N ALA A 242 8.78 -18.91 13.28
CA ALA A 242 8.77 -20.21 13.91
C ALA A 242 8.81 -20.10 15.44
N SER A 243 9.69 -19.27 15.96
CA SER A 243 9.81 -19.03 17.42
C SER A 243 8.54 -18.39 18.00
N ALA A 244 7.96 -17.40 17.31
CA ALA A 244 6.76 -16.71 17.78
C ALA A 244 5.51 -17.62 17.81
N PHE A 245 5.49 -18.67 16.99
CA PHE A 245 4.40 -19.63 16.90
C PHE A 245 4.71 -21.00 17.55
N GLY A 246 5.84 -21.11 18.25
CA GLY A 246 6.22 -22.34 18.97
C GLY A 246 6.46 -23.54 18.05
N VAL A 247 6.97 -23.31 16.84
CA VAL A 247 7.27 -24.39 15.87
C VAL A 247 8.43 -25.23 16.39
N ALA A 248 8.25 -26.54 16.41
CA ALA A 248 9.30 -27.48 16.79
C ALA A 248 10.49 -27.42 15.78
N PRO A 249 11.74 -27.49 16.26
CA PRO A 249 12.94 -27.39 15.41
C PRO A 249 12.94 -28.36 14.23
N GLU A 250 12.43 -29.57 14.44
CA GLU A 250 12.37 -30.62 13.40
C GLU A 250 11.49 -30.19 12.23
N ARG A 251 10.36 -29.53 12.49
CA ARG A 251 9.46 -28.99 11.45
C ARG A 251 10.11 -27.86 10.66
N PHE A 252 10.90 -27.04 11.34
CA PHE A 252 11.62 -25.94 10.68
C PHE A 252 12.69 -26.46 9.71
N VAL A 253 13.40 -27.53 10.08
CA VAL A 253 14.46 -28.13 9.22
C VAL A 253 13.86 -28.81 7.99
N LEU A 254 12.63 -29.31 8.06
CA LEU A 254 11.95 -29.99 6.96
C LEU A 254 11.23 -29.04 5.99
N ALA A 255 11.04 -27.78 6.36
CA ALA A 255 10.42 -26.76 5.52
C ALA A 255 11.45 -25.97 4.70
#